data_1a8c484ad42ccd79d837b5a84c1bdb2b
#
_entry.id   1a8c484ad42ccd79d837b5a84c1bdb2b
#
_cell.length_a   1.000
_cell.length_b   1.000
_cell.length_c   1.000
_cell.angle_alpha   90.00
_cell.angle_beta   90.00
_cell.angle_gamma   90.00
#
_symmetry.space_group_name_H-M   'P 1'
#
loop_
_entity.id
_entity.type
_entity.pdbx_description
1 polymer ?
#
loop_
_entity_poly.entity_id
_entity_poly.type
_entity_poly.pdbx_seq_one_letter_code
_entity_poly.pdbx_strand_id
1 'polypeptide(L)'
;MSKILAAGESWLVEQTQALDSLTIAEGAALQAPEGSLLTMTVGGVETAPVPGNYEDVVLTVTESFGTPVAGQRAGGLRAALYVHNGEVVPARSVTAALQGGSYDGACAEDVTITSRGPLFSGVIVDGGSYEIKNLDLSLQGFGGNDFAGVGTGLTVCGDAKVTVDGYKVRNAGIIRNAVIVGGTADLTVKNADIEALGGDDAQAEEAKAATGRGMFSVPWALGLVGNNRATNVVGKGHVTYENSRIRAEGWGVLSTDGVDSPETPGDYTVTLDTKNCEVELFGKSGYGSYSIGSCQNTFDNTVINVPDYALICANEYASGRFINGTVVNSKRFGVMWHQNQGGLLELDHATFNTAMAPFLIKGCYPNIQVRDSVLNAGNKIILQMIDLDDPGLAGDGIAVDASVPVPMEGHNPAAPNYHDAILFGKEVKDMLTDAQATFENVTLEGDFYNATTNGQPVGMVMPSMPHDAMPEGGPEGPGPEGPGPEGPGGPEGPEGPGGPGGMPEPGHSTEVPVNLILTFKNTQVTGVISASTAEHALKFIGKPDYYQLGMVTNTPAPAVNNGVIVSLDAGSVWTVTGDSYITSLTLAEGAQIAAPAGKTVKLTVNGEETAIQPGSYAGQLLLQVQ
;
A
#
# COMPACT_ATOMS: atom_id res chain seq x y z
N MET A 1 30.12 25.76 -29.70
CA MET A 1 29.22 26.19 -30.82
C MET A 1 27.94 26.76 -30.24
N SER A 2 27.44 27.86 -30.77
CA SER A 2 26.16 28.43 -30.34
C SER A 2 25.07 28.14 -31.37
N LYS A 3 23.85 27.85 -30.90
CA LYS A 3 22.67 27.60 -31.78
C LYS A 3 21.49 28.44 -31.31
N ILE A 4 20.79 29.01 -32.26
CA ILE A 4 19.54 29.75 -32.07
C ILE A 4 18.46 29.03 -32.88
N LEU A 5 17.37 28.67 -32.25
CA LEU A 5 16.17 28.15 -32.88
C LEU A 5 15.11 29.24 -32.88
N ALA A 6 14.74 29.70 -34.06
CA ALA A 6 13.71 30.72 -34.25
C ALA A 6 12.31 30.13 -34.00
N ALA A 7 11.32 31.00 -33.78
CA ALA A 7 9.93 30.59 -33.60
C ALA A 7 9.44 29.72 -34.78
N GLY A 8 8.88 28.54 -34.45
CA GLY A 8 8.40 27.56 -35.43
C GLY A 8 9.49 26.73 -36.12
N GLU A 9 10.77 26.94 -35.81
CA GLU A 9 11.87 26.11 -36.32
C GLU A 9 11.90 24.76 -35.55
N SER A 10 12.08 23.66 -36.31
CA SER A 10 12.35 22.34 -35.74
C SER A 10 13.79 21.93 -36.08
N TRP A 11 14.50 21.42 -35.08
CA TRP A 11 15.86 20.94 -35.29
C TRP A 11 15.97 19.46 -34.92
N LEU A 12 16.28 18.64 -35.93
CA LEU A 12 16.62 17.22 -35.73
C LEU A 12 18.06 17.11 -35.26
N VAL A 13 18.24 16.67 -34.02
CA VAL A 13 19.54 16.42 -33.41
C VAL A 13 19.92 14.97 -33.67
N GLU A 14 20.73 14.73 -34.68
CA GLU A 14 21.06 13.37 -35.16
C GLU A 14 21.99 12.60 -34.22
N GLN A 15 22.83 13.30 -33.45
CA GLN A 15 23.80 12.72 -32.53
C GLN A 15 24.06 13.60 -31.31
N THR A 16 24.56 13.03 -30.25
CA THR A 16 24.95 13.75 -29.03
C THR A 16 25.97 14.86 -29.36
N GLN A 17 25.72 16.06 -28.85
CA GLN A 17 26.59 17.24 -29.10
C GLN A 17 26.56 18.22 -27.94
N ALA A 18 27.69 18.89 -27.74
CA ALA A 18 27.84 19.98 -26.78
C ALA A 18 27.77 21.35 -27.47
N LEU A 19 27.10 22.30 -26.83
CA LEU A 19 26.93 23.67 -27.27
C LEU A 19 27.35 24.64 -26.17
N ASP A 20 28.05 25.70 -26.53
CA ASP A 20 28.37 26.79 -25.60
C ASP A 20 27.07 27.52 -25.18
N SER A 21 26.14 27.69 -26.12
CA SER A 21 24.83 28.26 -25.85
C SER A 21 23.75 27.74 -26.80
N LEU A 22 22.51 27.70 -26.30
CA LEU A 22 21.31 27.33 -27.03
C LEU A 22 20.18 28.32 -26.68
N THR A 23 19.63 28.97 -27.71
CA THR A 23 18.40 29.77 -27.58
C THR A 23 17.25 29.02 -28.24
N ILE A 24 16.16 28.78 -27.49
CA ILE A 24 14.94 28.17 -27.97
C ILE A 24 13.84 29.24 -27.94
N ALA A 25 13.34 29.65 -29.08
CA ALA A 25 12.22 30.58 -29.18
C ALA A 25 10.88 29.83 -28.94
N GLU A 26 9.83 30.60 -28.65
CA GLU A 26 8.49 30.03 -28.49
C GLU A 26 8.02 29.32 -29.78
N GLY A 27 7.48 28.11 -29.65
CA GLY A 27 7.07 27.26 -30.77
C GLY A 27 8.22 26.59 -31.54
N ALA A 28 9.48 26.77 -31.14
CA ALA A 28 10.59 25.98 -31.65
C ALA A 28 10.64 24.60 -31.01
N ALA A 29 11.10 23.59 -31.74
CA ALA A 29 11.15 22.21 -31.29
C ALA A 29 12.51 21.55 -31.52
N LEU A 30 12.96 20.79 -30.51
CA LEU A 30 14.07 19.84 -30.63
C LEU A 30 13.50 18.44 -30.89
N GLN A 31 14.09 17.73 -31.86
CA GLN A 31 13.66 16.38 -32.24
C GLN A 31 14.85 15.41 -32.19
N ALA A 32 14.59 14.15 -31.86
CA ALA A 32 15.51 13.04 -32.02
C ALA A 32 15.18 12.25 -33.30
N PRO A 33 16.12 11.46 -33.84
CA PRO A 33 15.83 10.45 -34.85
C PRO A 33 14.77 9.44 -34.39
N GLU A 34 14.09 8.84 -35.35
CA GLU A 34 13.14 7.76 -35.08
C GLU A 34 13.82 6.64 -34.24
N GLY A 35 13.12 6.12 -33.22
CA GLY A 35 13.66 5.14 -32.29
C GLY A 35 14.65 5.68 -31.25
N SER A 36 14.83 7.00 -31.21
CA SER A 36 15.73 7.65 -30.24
C SER A 36 15.00 8.67 -29.37
N LEU A 37 15.64 9.05 -28.27
CA LEU A 37 15.18 10.09 -27.34
C LEU A 37 16.23 11.18 -27.22
N LEU A 38 15.77 12.42 -27.05
CA LEU A 38 16.61 13.57 -26.79
C LEU A 38 16.50 14.01 -25.34
N THR A 39 17.63 14.21 -24.70
CA THR A 39 17.71 14.80 -23.36
C THR A 39 18.65 16.00 -23.39
N MET A 40 18.22 17.11 -22.80
CA MET A 40 19.04 18.30 -22.63
C MET A 40 19.60 18.35 -21.22
N THR A 41 20.89 18.62 -21.09
CA THR A 41 21.52 19.01 -19.82
C THR A 41 22.11 20.40 -19.95
N VAL A 42 22.05 21.17 -18.86
CA VAL A 42 22.57 22.53 -18.76
C VAL A 42 23.50 22.57 -17.55
N GLY A 43 24.79 22.78 -17.75
CA GLY A 43 25.78 22.69 -16.67
C GLY A 43 25.75 21.34 -15.93
N GLY A 44 25.49 20.24 -16.64
CA GLY A 44 25.36 18.90 -16.06
C GLY A 44 24.00 18.59 -15.38
N VAL A 45 23.05 19.52 -15.38
CA VAL A 45 21.71 19.33 -14.81
C VAL A 45 20.72 18.98 -15.90
N GLU A 46 20.02 17.85 -15.82
CA GLU A 46 18.94 17.53 -16.76
C GLU A 46 17.84 18.60 -16.66
N THR A 47 17.47 19.12 -17.81
CA THR A 47 16.56 20.26 -17.93
C THR A 47 15.61 20.06 -19.10
N ALA A 48 14.31 20.29 -18.88
CA ALA A 48 13.33 20.24 -19.98
C ALA A 48 13.64 21.30 -21.05
N PRO A 49 13.62 20.96 -22.36
CA PRO A 49 13.91 21.87 -23.45
C PRO A 49 12.71 22.79 -23.72
N VAL A 50 12.47 23.77 -22.87
CA VAL A 50 11.41 24.79 -23.01
C VAL A 50 11.99 26.08 -23.61
N PRO A 51 11.16 27.03 -24.09
CA PRO A 51 11.65 28.33 -24.58
C PRO A 51 12.52 29.04 -23.55
N GLY A 52 13.71 29.49 -23.95
CA GLY A 52 14.69 30.13 -23.06
C GLY A 52 16.08 30.26 -23.67
N ASN A 53 17.00 30.81 -22.88
CA ASN A 53 18.42 30.93 -23.24
C ASN A 53 19.23 30.07 -22.25
N TYR A 54 20.08 29.22 -22.77
CA TYR A 54 20.86 28.25 -22.01
C TYR A 54 22.34 28.35 -22.37
N GLU A 55 23.20 28.18 -21.40
CA GLU A 55 24.66 28.10 -21.57
C GLU A 55 25.14 26.71 -21.07
N ASP A 56 26.28 26.26 -21.60
CA ASP A 56 26.86 24.95 -21.26
C ASP A 56 25.85 23.79 -21.45
N VAL A 57 25.40 23.63 -22.70
CA VAL A 57 24.33 22.68 -23.02
C VAL A 57 24.92 21.42 -23.66
N VAL A 58 24.47 20.26 -23.19
CA VAL A 58 24.68 19.01 -23.92
C VAL A 58 23.31 18.45 -24.31
N LEU A 59 23.16 18.23 -25.62
CA LEU A 59 22.02 17.51 -26.19
C LEU A 59 22.43 16.05 -26.39
N THR A 60 21.91 15.17 -25.57
CA THR A 60 22.21 13.72 -25.59
C THR A 60 21.13 12.97 -26.35
N VAL A 61 21.52 12.22 -27.38
CA VAL A 61 20.65 11.30 -28.13
C VAL A 61 20.90 9.88 -27.62
N THR A 62 19.85 9.23 -27.11
CA THR A 62 19.89 7.85 -26.62
C THR A 62 18.91 6.97 -27.37
N GLU A 63 19.12 5.65 -27.35
CA GLU A 63 18.12 4.70 -27.81
C GLU A 63 16.84 4.82 -26.99
N SER A 64 15.67 4.75 -27.66
CA SER A 64 14.38 4.62 -26.98
C SER A 64 14.21 3.17 -26.51
N PHE A 65 13.93 3.00 -25.23
CA PHE A 65 13.68 1.69 -24.64
C PHE A 65 12.46 1.72 -23.72
N GLY A 66 11.88 0.54 -23.52
CA GLY A 66 10.79 0.34 -22.57
C GLY A 66 11.31 0.05 -21.16
N THR A 67 10.38 0.06 -20.18
CA THR A 67 10.75 -0.34 -18.83
C THR A 67 11.23 -1.79 -18.78
N PRO A 68 12.35 -2.06 -18.09
CA PRO A 68 12.80 -3.42 -17.84
C PRO A 68 12.06 -4.09 -16.66
N VAL A 69 11.18 -3.38 -15.95
CA VAL A 69 10.40 -3.96 -14.85
C VAL A 69 9.38 -4.95 -15.42
N ALA A 70 9.55 -6.23 -15.10
CA ALA A 70 8.72 -7.31 -15.62
C ALA A 70 7.23 -7.11 -15.28
N GLY A 71 6.36 -7.43 -16.25
CA GLY A 71 4.91 -7.28 -16.10
C GLY A 71 4.40 -5.84 -16.28
N GLN A 72 5.29 -4.85 -16.36
CA GLN A 72 4.93 -3.44 -16.55
C GLN A 72 5.09 -3.00 -18.00
N ARG A 73 4.37 -1.94 -18.37
CA ARG A 73 4.46 -1.33 -19.71
C ARG A 73 4.70 0.17 -19.57
N ALA A 74 5.81 0.62 -20.06
CA ALA A 74 6.13 2.04 -20.25
C ALA A 74 7.22 2.13 -21.33
N GLY A 75 7.15 3.13 -22.16
CA GLY A 75 8.14 3.38 -23.21
C GLY A 75 8.84 4.72 -23.03
N GLY A 76 9.90 4.95 -23.79
CA GLY A 76 10.58 6.22 -23.82
C GLY A 76 11.29 6.60 -22.51
N LEU A 77 11.89 5.62 -21.83
CA LEU A 77 12.62 5.88 -20.58
C LEU A 77 13.91 6.64 -20.85
N ARG A 78 14.17 7.65 -20.01
CA ARG A 78 15.41 8.41 -19.97
C ARG A 78 16.04 8.25 -18.57
N ALA A 79 17.31 7.90 -18.51
CA ALA A 79 18.04 7.71 -17.27
C ALA A 79 19.44 8.33 -17.35
N ALA A 80 19.94 8.85 -16.22
CA ALA A 80 21.31 9.32 -16.16
C ALA A 80 22.29 8.16 -16.35
N LEU A 81 22.01 7.02 -15.71
CA LEU A 81 22.80 5.80 -15.82
C LEU A 81 21.89 4.59 -16.03
N TYR A 82 22.14 3.82 -17.09
CA TYR A 82 21.53 2.54 -17.35
C TYR A 82 22.58 1.44 -17.34
N VAL A 83 22.40 0.48 -16.43
CA VAL A 83 23.29 -0.68 -16.25
C VAL A 83 22.53 -1.94 -16.64
N HIS A 84 23.11 -2.78 -17.49
CA HIS A 84 22.54 -4.06 -17.87
C HIS A 84 23.53 -5.18 -17.62
N ASN A 85 23.14 -6.19 -16.85
CA ASN A 85 24.00 -7.31 -16.46
C ASN A 85 25.34 -6.88 -15.85
N GLY A 86 25.33 -5.82 -15.03
CA GLY A 86 26.51 -5.29 -14.36
C GLY A 86 27.40 -4.38 -15.22
N GLU A 87 27.01 -4.05 -16.45
CA GLU A 87 27.77 -3.18 -17.35
C GLU A 87 26.95 -1.95 -17.74
N VAL A 88 27.59 -0.79 -17.76
CA VAL A 88 26.98 0.46 -18.22
C VAL A 88 26.68 0.38 -19.71
N VAL A 89 25.47 0.76 -20.11
CA VAL A 89 25.05 0.84 -21.51
C VAL A 89 25.03 2.30 -21.97
N PRO A 90 26.10 2.80 -22.63
CA PRO A 90 26.20 4.21 -23.03
C PRO A 90 25.08 4.66 -23.95
N ALA A 91 24.59 3.78 -24.84
CA ALA A 91 23.53 4.08 -25.79
C ALA A 91 22.17 4.38 -25.11
N ARG A 92 22.00 4.00 -23.83
CA ARG A 92 20.79 4.24 -23.02
C ARG A 92 21.02 5.17 -21.84
N SER A 93 22.25 5.67 -21.67
CA SER A 93 22.66 6.52 -20.54
C SER A 93 22.84 7.97 -20.97
N VAL A 94 22.31 8.91 -20.19
CA VAL A 94 22.54 10.35 -20.35
C VAL A 94 23.69 10.75 -19.45
N THR A 95 24.90 10.34 -19.82
CA THR A 95 26.11 10.52 -18.98
C THR A 95 26.49 11.98 -18.74
N ALA A 96 25.99 12.90 -19.58
CA ALA A 96 26.12 14.34 -19.36
C ALA A 96 25.37 14.82 -18.09
N ALA A 97 24.45 14.02 -17.52
CA ALA A 97 23.78 14.31 -16.25
C ALA A 97 24.51 13.74 -15.03
N LEU A 98 25.59 12.97 -15.20
CA LEU A 98 26.42 12.44 -14.13
C LEU A 98 27.50 13.45 -13.75
N GLN A 99 27.51 13.85 -12.50
CA GLN A 99 28.48 14.82 -12.00
C GLN A 99 29.36 14.18 -10.93
N GLY A 100 30.66 14.43 -11.02
CA GLY A 100 31.64 13.85 -10.09
C GLY A 100 31.84 12.35 -10.28
N GLY A 101 32.64 11.77 -9.42
CA GLY A 101 32.84 10.35 -9.22
C GLY A 101 33.24 9.53 -10.46
N SER A 102 32.97 8.24 -10.35
CA SER A 102 33.19 7.24 -11.41
C SER A 102 31.97 6.31 -11.51
N TYR A 103 31.73 5.72 -12.70
CA TYR A 103 30.61 4.83 -12.95
C TYR A 103 30.93 3.73 -13.96
N ASP A 104 32.18 3.40 -14.12
CA ASP A 104 32.70 2.35 -15.01
C ASP A 104 32.74 0.97 -14.32
N GLY A 105 32.72 -0.08 -15.10
CA GLY A 105 32.73 -1.46 -14.60
C GLY A 105 31.47 -1.79 -13.78
N ALA A 106 31.63 -2.50 -12.68
CA ALA A 106 30.57 -3.00 -11.81
C ALA A 106 30.23 -2.06 -10.63
N CYS A 107 30.66 -0.81 -10.67
CA CYS A 107 30.47 0.14 -9.56
C CYS A 107 30.27 1.58 -10.05
N ALA A 108 29.37 2.30 -9.34
CA ALA A 108 29.31 3.76 -9.38
C ALA A 108 29.70 4.31 -8.00
N GLU A 109 30.57 5.32 -7.96
CA GLU A 109 31.07 5.89 -6.71
C GLU A 109 31.15 7.42 -6.77
N ASP A 110 30.68 8.10 -5.70
CA ASP A 110 30.68 9.56 -5.55
C ASP A 110 29.96 10.32 -6.68
N VAL A 111 28.85 9.77 -7.17
CA VAL A 111 28.09 10.32 -8.29
C VAL A 111 26.95 11.20 -7.80
N THR A 112 26.82 12.37 -8.40
CA THR A 112 25.67 13.28 -8.20
C THR A 112 24.83 13.37 -9.48
N ILE A 113 23.49 13.32 -9.33
CA ILE A 113 22.53 13.46 -10.43
C ILE A 113 21.48 14.50 -10.04
N THR A 114 21.32 15.52 -10.89
CA THR A 114 20.30 16.54 -10.70
C THR A 114 19.41 16.63 -11.95
N SER A 115 18.08 16.60 -11.72
CA SER A 115 17.08 16.77 -12.77
C SER A 115 16.06 17.83 -12.38
N ARG A 116 15.66 18.67 -13.35
CA ARG A 116 14.58 19.65 -13.25
C ARG A 116 13.45 19.35 -14.24
N GLY A 117 13.57 18.27 -14.98
CA GLY A 117 12.58 17.82 -15.96
C GLY A 117 11.73 16.64 -15.45
N PRO A 118 10.51 16.49 -15.97
CA PRO A 118 9.67 15.33 -15.65
C PRO A 118 10.20 14.05 -16.30
N LEU A 119 9.78 12.89 -15.77
CA LEU A 119 9.99 11.55 -16.32
C LEU A 119 11.46 11.10 -16.46
N PHE A 120 12.42 11.87 -15.94
CA PHE A 120 13.83 11.51 -15.99
C PHE A 120 14.20 10.67 -14.77
N SER A 121 14.80 9.51 -14.99
CA SER A 121 15.23 8.58 -13.93
C SER A 121 16.71 8.80 -13.58
N GLY A 122 17.06 8.53 -12.32
CA GLY A 122 18.46 8.59 -11.88
C GLY A 122 19.25 7.40 -12.42
N VAL A 123 19.18 6.26 -11.71
CA VAL A 123 19.92 5.04 -12.04
C VAL A 123 18.93 3.89 -12.29
N ILE A 124 19.16 3.13 -13.35
CA ILE A 124 18.43 1.88 -13.63
C ILE A 124 19.47 0.75 -13.70
N VAL A 125 19.28 -0.30 -12.88
CA VAL A 125 20.08 -1.53 -12.92
C VAL A 125 19.17 -2.69 -13.29
N ASP A 126 19.43 -3.29 -14.44
CA ASP A 126 18.65 -4.37 -15.05
C ASP A 126 19.49 -5.63 -15.16
N GLY A 127 19.38 -6.52 -14.18
CA GLY A 127 20.12 -7.78 -14.10
C GLY A 127 21.58 -7.64 -13.67
N GLY A 128 22.19 -8.76 -13.30
CA GLY A 128 23.58 -8.87 -12.86
C GLY A 128 23.85 -8.28 -11.48
N SER A 129 25.13 -8.03 -11.17
CA SER A 129 25.56 -7.44 -9.90
C SER A 129 26.13 -6.05 -10.11
N TYR A 130 25.77 -5.10 -9.24
CA TYR A 130 26.26 -3.74 -9.30
C TYR A 130 26.39 -3.13 -7.91
N GLU A 131 27.45 -2.39 -7.66
CA GLU A 131 27.67 -1.64 -6.42
C GLU A 131 27.48 -0.13 -6.67
N ILE A 132 26.89 0.56 -5.70
CA ILE A 132 26.74 2.01 -5.72
C ILE A 132 27.22 2.55 -4.38
N LYS A 133 28.14 3.52 -4.41
CA LYS A 133 28.67 4.18 -3.21
C LYS A 133 28.50 5.69 -3.32
N ASN A 134 27.96 6.30 -2.27
CA ASN A 134 27.78 7.75 -2.18
C ASN A 134 27.01 8.34 -3.39
N LEU A 135 25.78 7.88 -3.63
CA LEU A 135 24.91 8.42 -4.66
C LEU A 135 24.08 9.57 -4.10
N ASP A 136 24.23 10.78 -4.66
CA ASP A 136 23.40 11.97 -4.32
C ASP A 136 22.46 12.29 -5.48
N LEU A 137 21.13 12.20 -5.25
CA LEU A 137 20.09 12.47 -6.24
C LEU A 137 19.19 13.63 -5.83
N SER A 138 18.91 14.53 -6.78
CA SER A 138 17.89 15.55 -6.64
C SER A 138 17.05 15.61 -7.91
N LEU A 139 15.84 15.04 -7.88
CA LEU A 139 14.97 14.96 -9.04
C LEU A 139 13.68 15.75 -8.80
N GLN A 140 13.36 16.68 -9.71
CA GLN A 140 12.17 17.51 -9.66
C GLN A 140 11.23 17.21 -10.83
N GLY A 141 9.96 17.62 -10.70
CA GLY A 141 8.92 17.34 -11.69
C GLY A 141 8.27 15.98 -11.47
N PHE A 142 7.23 15.67 -12.23
CA PHE A 142 6.47 14.43 -12.04
C PHE A 142 7.21 13.19 -12.57
N GLY A 143 6.98 12.06 -11.92
CA GLY A 143 7.25 10.74 -12.46
C GLY A 143 6.09 10.24 -13.32
N GLY A 144 6.25 9.10 -13.99
CA GLY A 144 5.23 8.62 -14.92
C GLY A 144 4.48 7.37 -14.44
N ASN A 145 5.18 6.47 -13.78
CA ASN A 145 4.61 5.21 -13.35
C ASN A 145 5.46 4.61 -12.22
N ASP A 146 4.86 4.52 -11.05
CA ASP A 146 5.46 4.02 -9.81
C ASP A 146 5.55 2.49 -9.70
N PHE A 147 5.08 1.76 -10.70
CA PHE A 147 5.30 0.33 -10.88
C PHE A 147 6.36 0.04 -11.96
N ALA A 148 6.50 0.93 -12.92
CA ALA A 148 7.39 0.75 -14.06
C ALA A 148 8.74 1.48 -13.93
N GLY A 149 8.98 2.17 -12.83
CA GLY A 149 10.22 2.90 -12.60
C GLY A 149 10.44 4.15 -13.48
N VAL A 150 9.37 4.75 -14.02
CA VAL A 150 9.46 5.94 -14.86
C VAL A 150 9.62 7.18 -13.99
N GLY A 151 10.76 7.85 -14.11
CA GLY A 151 11.08 9.04 -13.33
C GLY A 151 11.53 8.73 -11.90
N THR A 152 11.98 7.53 -11.61
CA THR A 152 12.43 7.07 -10.29
C THR A 152 13.89 7.42 -10.03
N GLY A 153 14.26 7.61 -8.75
CA GLY A 153 15.65 7.82 -8.36
C GLY A 153 16.52 6.61 -8.68
N LEU A 154 16.17 5.45 -8.15
CA LEU A 154 16.84 4.18 -8.38
C LEU A 154 15.81 3.11 -8.75
N THR A 155 15.99 2.46 -9.89
CA THR A 155 15.21 1.28 -10.31
C THR A 155 16.15 0.08 -10.37
N VAL A 156 15.79 -1.02 -9.67
CA VAL A 156 16.52 -2.28 -9.68
C VAL A 156 15.58 -3.39 -10.12
N CYS A 157 15.91 -4.12 -11.18
CA CYS A 157 14.98 -5.08 -11.76
C CYS A 157 15.70 -6.25 -12.48
N GLY A 158 14.91 -7.10 -13.12
CA GLY A 158 15.41 -8.35 -13.65
C GLY A 158 15.78 -9.32 -12.50
N ASP A 159 16.97 -9.87 -12.54
CA ASP A 159 17.59 -10.68 -11.49
C ASP A 159 18.77 -9.93 -10.82
N ALA A 160 18.74 -8.61 -10.86
CA ALA A 160 19.83 -7.77 -10.36
C ALA A 160 20.07 -7.96 -8.86
N LYS A 161 21.37 -7.95 -8.49
CA LYS A 161 21.81 -7.90 -7.09
C LYS A 161 22.59 -6.62 -6.87
N VAL A 162 21.99 -5.69 -6.14
CA VAL A 162 22.53 -4.34 -5.98
C VAL A 162 22.76 -4.03 -4.52
N THR A 163 23.94 -3.49 -4.21
CA THR A 163 24.22 -2.88 -2.91
C THR A 163 24.47 -1.40 -3.11
N VAL A 164 23.76 -0.59 -2.31
CA VAL A 164 23.95 0.87 -2.26
C VAL A 164 24.39 1.23 -0.86
N ASP A 165 25.56 1.86 -0.71
CA ASP A 165 26.07 2.38 0.55
C ASP A 165 26.24 3.91 0.45
N GLY A 166 25.50 4.65 1.28
CA GLY A 166 25.43 6.11 1.16
C GLY A 166 24.50 6.54 0.02
N TYR A 167 23.20 6.42 0.22
CA TYR A 167 22.19 6.90 -0.74
C TYR A 167 21.48 8.12 -0.18
N LYS A 168 21.78 9.27 -0.74
CA LYS A 168 21.07 10.51 -0.42
C LYS A 168 20.19 10.89 -1.60
N VAL A 169 18.88 10.98 -1.36
CA VAL A 169 17.94 11.33 -2.42
C VAL A 169 16.86 12.28 -1.93
N ARG A 170 16.59 13.30 -2.74
CA ARG A 170 15.47 14.21 -2.59
C ARG A 170 14.70 14.28 -3.91
N ASN A 171 13.61 13.54 -3.99
CA ASN A 171 12.69 13.57 -5.11
C ASN A 171 11.49 14.47 -4.79
N ALA A 172 11.08 15.32 -5.73
CA ALA A 172 9.97 16.24 -5.55
C ALA A 172 9.05 16.25 -6.79
N GLY A 173 7.84 15.76 -6.62
CA GLY A 173 6.82 15.68 -7.65
C GLY A 173 5.87 14.50 -7.47
N ILE A 174 4.79 14.52 -8.23
CA ILE A 174 3.80 13.44 -8.23
C ILE A 174 4.45 12.16 -8.79
N ILE A 175 4.23 11.01 -8.12
CA ILE A 175 4.73 9.69 -8.57
C ILE A 175 6.25 9.72 -8.83
N ARG A 176 7.00 10.48 -8.02
CA ARG A 176 8.46 10.62 -8.13
C ARG A 176 9.17 9.78 -7.07
N ASN A 177 9.04 8.45 -7.17
CA ASN A 177 9.60 7.53 -6.20
C ASN A 177 11.12 7.65 -6.07
N ALA A 178 11.64 7.38 -4.87
CA ALA A 178 13.08 7.28 -4.66
C ALA A 178 13.63 5.91 -5.11
N VAL A 179 12.87 4.83 -4.85
CA VAL A 179 13.29 3.45 -5.14
C VAL A 179 12.14 2.63 -5.71
N ILE A 180 12.41 1.89 -6.78
CA ILE A 180 11.59 0.80 -7.31
C ILE A 180 12.43 -0.47 -7.40
N VAL A 181 11.88 -1.58 -6.89
CA VAL A 181 12.49 -2.91 -7.05
C VAL A 181 11.49 -3.81 -7.75
N GLY A 182 11.92 -4.53 -8.80
CA GLY A 182 11.02 -5.39 -9.57
C GLY A 182 11.69 -6.65 -10.11
N GLY A 183 10.91 -7.53 -10.73
CA GLY A 183 11.42 -8.83 -11.16
C GLY A 183 11.73 -9.75 -9.98
N THR A 184 12.91 -10.35 -9.97
CA THR A 184 13.47 -11.13 -8.86
C THR A 184 14.71 -10.44 -8.26
N ALA A 185 14.76 -9.10 -8.39
CA ALA A 185 15.91 -8.33 -7.95
C ALA A 185 16.02 -8.27 -6.43
N ASP A 186 17.27 -8.17 -5.96
CA ASP A 186 17.65 -8.05 -4.55
C ASP A 186 18.44 -6.76 -4.35
N LEU A 187 17.88 -5.83 -3.58
CA LEU A 187 18.49 -4.54 -3.29
C LEU A 187 18.80 -4.41 -1.79
N THR A 188 20.04 -4.15 -1.47
CA THR A 188 20.43 -3.74 -0.11
C THR A 188 20.86 -2.27 -0.11
N VAL A 189 20.21 -1.45 0.72
CA VAL A 189 20.49 -0.02 0.88
C VAL A 189 20.97 0.24 2.29
N LYS A 190 22.16 0.85 2.42
CA LYS A 190 22.79 1.16 3.70
C LYS A 190 23.07 2.65 3.82
N ASN A 191 22.96 3.15 5.06
CA ASN A 191 23.34 4.51 5.39
C ASN A 191 22.67 5.57 4.48
N ALA A 192 21.36 5.36 4.20
CA ALA A 192 20.63 6.24 3.30
C ALA A 192 19.88 7.35 4.04
N ASP A 193 19.73 8.50 3.35
CA ASP A 193 18.80 9.58 3.71
C ASP A 193 17.88 9.85 2.50
N ILE A 194 16.66 9.31 2.57
CA ILE A 194 15.68 9.31 1.49
C ILE A 194 14.54 10.25 1.84
N GLU A 195 14.23 11.19 0.94
CA GLU A 195 13.09 12.09 1.04
C GLU A 195 12.30 12.14 -0.27
N ALA A 196 11.02 11.76 -0.22
CA ALA A 196 10.09 11.81 -1.34
C ALA A 196 8.99 12.83 -1.06
N LEU A 197 9.03 13.96 -1.76
CA LEU A 197 8.05 15.04 -1.70
C LEU A 197 6.97 14.82 -2.75
N GLY A 198 5.74 15.20 -2.43
CA GLY A 198 4.62 15.22 -3.37
C GLY A 198 4.71 16.37 -4.38
N GLY A 199 3.71 16.43 -5.23
CA GLY A 199 3.46 17.54 -6.16
C GLY A 199 2.05 18.10 -6.00
N ASP A 200 1.73 19.11 -6.80
CA ASP A 200 0.43 19.79 -6.78
C ASP A 200 -0.52 19.29 -7.88
N ASP A 201 -1.74 19.81 -7.89
CA ASP A 201 -2.78 19.43 -8.87
C ASP A 201 -2.41 19.82 -10.31
N ALA A 202 -1.61 20.87 -10.51
CA ALA A 202 -1.14 21.27 -11.84
C ALA A 202 -0.19 20.19 -12.40
N GLN A 203 0.70 19.67 -11.59
CA GLN A 203 1.54 18.52 -11.98
C GLN A 203 0.71 17.27 -12.30
N ALA A 204 -0.42 17.04 -11.61
CA ALA A 204 -1.28 15.89 -11.90
C ALA A 204 -1.88 15.97 -13.30
N GLU A 205 -2.35 17.15 -13.72
CA GLU A 205 -2.89 17.36 -15.07
C GLU A 205 -1.79 17.26 -16.15
N GLU A 206 -0.60 17.80 -15.88
CA GLU A 206 0.54 17.66 -16.79
C GLU A 206 0.96 16.18 -16.94
N ALA A 207 1.04 15.45 -15.83
CA ALA A 207 1.39 14.03 -15.82
C ALA A 207 0.36 13.18 -16.58
N LYS A 208 -0.93 13.46 -16.39
CA LYS A 208 -2.02 12.82 -17.12
C LYS A 208 -1.93 13.06 -18.62
N ALA A 209 -1.70 14.31 -19.01
CA ALA A 209 -1.52 14.68 -20.43
C ALA A 209 -0.30 14.00 -21.06
N ALA A 210 0.81 13.89 -20.31
CA ALA A 210 2.06 13.32 -20.82
C ALA A 210 2.06 11.78 -20.87
N THR A 211 1.36 11.11 -19.96
CA THR A 211 1.44 9.65 -19.81
C THR A 211 0.16 8.90 -20.16
N GLY A 212 -0.98 9.60 -20.27
CA GLY A 212 -2.29 8.97 -20.45
C GLY A 212 -2.78 8.17 -19.24
N ARG A 213 -2.07 8.19 -18.09
CA ARG A 213 -2.42 7.47 -16.88
C ARG A 213 -3.47 8.25 -16.08
N GLY A 214 -4.36 7.52 -15.37
CA GLY A 214 -5.44 8.15 -14.61
C GLY A 214 -5.20 8.27 -13.10
N MET A 215 -4.28 7.47 -12.52
CA MET A 215 -4.08 7.44 -11.06
C MET A 215 -2.76 8.10 -10.66
N PHE A 216 -2.87 9.26 -10.03
CA PHE A 216 -1.75 10.07 -9.54
C PHE A 216 -1.85 10.39 -8.05
N SER A 217 -2.71 9.70 -7.33
CA SER A 217 -2.88 9.82 -5.88
C SER A 217 -3.27 8.50 -5.28
N VAL A 218 -3.04 8.34 -3.98
CA VAL A 218 -3.54 7.18 -3.25
C VAL A 218 -5.06 7.11 -3.34
N PRO A 219 -5.65 5.91 -3.45
CA PRO A 219 -7.09 5.77 -3.33
C PRO A 219 -7.58 6.27 -1.96
N TRP A 220 -8.46 7.27 -1.97
CA TRP A 220 -8.99 7.85 -0.73
C TRP A 220 -9.83 6.84 0.10
N ALA A 221 -10.30 5.78 -0.55
CA ALA A 221 -10.96 4.64 0.06
C ALA A 221 -10.17 3.98 1.20
N LEU A 222 -8.84 4.11 1.19
CA LEU A 222 -7.98 3.67 2.29
C LEU A 222 -8.02 4.60 3.51
N GLY A 223 -8.80 5.67 3.47
CA GLY A 223 -8.79 6.70 4.50
C GLY A 223 -7.53 7.58 4.47
N LEU A 224 -6.98 7.82 3.28
CA LEU A 224 -5.70 8.50 3.06
C LEU A 224 -5.78 9.50 1.92
N VAL A 225 -4.82 10.42 1.89
CA VAL A 225 -4.55 11.30 0.74
C VAL A 225 -3.05 11.46 0.55
N GLY A 226 -2.63 11.74 -0.69
CA GLY A 226 -1.24 11.97 -1.06
C GLY A 226 -0.96 11.46 -2.47
N ASN A 227 0.20 11.81 -3.03
CA ASN A 227 0.50 11.57 -4.44
C ASN A 227 1.94 11.13 -4.72
N ASN A 228 2.70 10.77 -3.69
CA ASN A 228 4.02 10.19 -3.86
C ASN A 228 4.36 9.22 -2.72
N ARG A 229 5.13 8.18 -3.03
CA ARG A 229 5.70 7.22 -2.07
C ARG A 229 7.20 7.06 -2.30
N ALA A 230 7.97 6.81 -1.23
CA ALA A 230 9.41 6.74 -1.36
C ALA A 230 9.87 5.44 -2.04
N THR A 231 9.30 4.31 -1.64
CA THR A 231 9.69 2.97 -2.15
C THR A 231 8.49 2.18 -2.61
N ASN A 232 8.64 1.48 -3.74
CA ASN A 232 7.70 0.43 -4.17
C ASN A 232 8.47 -0.82 -4.60
N VAL A 233 8.07 -1.98 -4.08
CA VAL A 233 8.62 -3.30 -4.43
C VAL A 233 7.54 -4.11 -5.12
N VAL A 234 7.82 -4.58 -6.33
CA VAL A 234 6.83 -5.24 -7.20
C VAL A 234 7.34 -6.58 -7.73
N GLY A 235 6.44 -7.39 -8.23
CA GLY A 235 6.78 -8.69 -8.80
C GLY A 235 7.22 -9.70 -7.75
N LYS A 236 8.50 -10.05 -7.72
CA LYS A 236 9.15 -10.93 -6.73
C LYS A 236 10.43 -10.28 -6.20
N GLY A 237 10.42 -8.95 -6.06
CA GLY A 237 11.56 -8.17 -5.61
C GLY A 237 11.76 -8.23 -4.11
N HIS A 238 13.02 -8.04 -3.71
CA HIS A 238 13.43 -7.95 -2.31
C HIS A 238 14.19 -6.66 -2.06
N VAL A 239 13.89 -5.97 -0.95
CA VAL A 239 14.66 -4.81 -0.51
C VAL A 239 14.97 -4.89 0.97
N THR A 240 16.21 -4.58 1.33
CA THR A 240 16.66 -4.42 2.71
C THR A 240 17.24 -3.02 2.91
N TYR A 241 16.73 -2.29 3.89
CA TYR A 241 17.29 -1.03 4.36
C TYR A 241 18.00 -1.23 5.69
N GLU A 242 19.24 -0.78 5.80
CA GLU A 242 20.04 -0.82 7.03
C GLU A 242 20.50 0.58 7.43
N ASN A 243 20.38 0.94 8.70
CA ASN A 243 20.88 2.20 9.27
C ASN A 243 20.44 3.43 8.45
N SER A 244 19.19 3.47 8.00
CA SER A 244 18.71 4.43 7.01
C SER A 244 17.52 5.24 7.53
N ARG A 245 17.38 6.46 7.04
CA ARG A 245 16.22 7.31 7.23
C ARG A 245 15.44 7.41 5.94
N ILE A 246 14.16 7.03 5.97
CA ILE A 246 13.29 6.99 4.80
C ILE A 246 12.05 7.82 5.10
N ARG A 247 11.82 8.86 4.31
CA ARG A 247 10.73 9.81 4.55
C ARG A 247 9.92 10.07 3.30
N ALA A 248 8.61 10.30 3.49
CA ALA A 248 7.71 10.77 2.44
C ALA A 248 6.77 11.84 2.99
N GLU A 249 6.28 12.71 2.10
CA GLU A 249 5.35 13.78 2.46
C GLU A 249 3.90 13.31 2.48
N GLY A 250 3.50 12.41 1.58
CA GLY A 250 2.12 11.92 1.50
C GLY A 250 2.00 10.66 0.67
N TRP A 251 0.87 9.96 0.74
CA TRP A 251 0.58 8.63 0.28
C TRP A 251 1.24 7.56 1.17
N GLY A 252 2.55 7.35 1.08
CA GLY A 252 3.22 6.32 1.87
C GLY A 252 4.73 6.41 1.82
N VAL A 253 5.41 5.76 2.76
CA VAL A 253 6.87 5.67 2.75
C VAL A 253 7.31 4.43 1.99
N LEU A 254 6.82 3.26 2.40
CA LEU A 254 7.22 1.95 1.88
C LEU A 254 5.99 1.22 1.32
N SER A 255 6.18 0.45 0.25
CA SER A 255 5.11 -0.38 -0.32
C SER A 255 5.67 -1.66 -0.91
N THR A 256 4.90 -2.74 -0.77
CA THR A 256 5.13 -4.02 -1.45
C THR A 256 3.86 -4.44 -2.16
N ASP A 257 3.98 -4.74 -3.45
CA ASP A 257 2.88 -5.13 -4.34
C ASP A 257 3.19 -6.51 -4.95
N GLY A 258 2.75 -7.57 -4.27
CA GLY A 258 2.81 -8.93 -4.78
C GLY A 258 1.65 -9.22 -5.72
N VAL A 259 1.96 -9.71 -6.92
CA VAL A 259 0.94 -10.05 -7.93
C VAL A 259 0.35 -11.44 -7.74
N ASP A 260 1.02 -12.30 -6.99
CA ASP A 260 0.63 -13.69 -6.82
C ASP A 260 0.13 -13.94 -5.40
N SER A 261 -1.03 -14.59 -5.24
CA SER A 261 -1.40 -15.18 -3.97
C SER A 261 -0.51 -16.40 -3.72
N PRO A 262 0.10 -16.52 -2.53
CA PRO A 262 0.93 -17.69 -2.24
C PRO A 262 0.07 -18.95 -2.21
N GLU A 263 0.60 -20.07 -2.74
CA GLU A 263 -0.07 -21.36 -2.61
C GLU A 263 -0.15 -21.82 -1.15
N THR A 264 0.78 -21.34 -0.33
CA THR A 264 0.91 -21.68 1.08
C THR A 264 1.16 -20.41 1.91
N PRO A 265 0.44 -20.20 3.03
CA PRO A 265 0.73 -19.12 3.96
C PRO A 265 2.20 -19.16 4.42
N GLY A 266 2.91 -18.04 4.28
CA GLY A 266 4.32 -17.92 4.65
C GLY A 266 5.31 -18.01 3.48
N ASP A 267 4.87 -18.40 2.29
CA ASP A 267 5.67 -18.34 1.07
C ASP A 267 5.59 -16.92 0.47
N TYR A 268 6.32 -16.00 1.05
CA TYR A 268 6.34 -14.62 0.57
C TYR A 268 7.26 -14.47 -0.62
N THR A 269 6.72 -13.94 -1.72
CA THR A 269 7.47 -13.69 -2.95
C THR A 269 8.07 -12.30 -3.02
N VAL A 270 7.54 -11.37 -2.20
CA VAL A 270 8.03 -9.99 -2.09
C VAL A 270 8.36 -9.71 -0.64
N THR A 271 9.56 -9.20 -0.36
CA THR A 271 9.94 -8.79 1.00
C THR A 271 10.50 -7.38 1.05
N LEU A 272 10.20 -6.71 2.15
CA LEU A 272 10.78 -5.42 2.49
C LEU A 272 11.22 -5.48 3.95
N ASP A 273 12.52 -5.36 4.19
CA ASP A 273 13.10 -5.42 5.51
C ASP A 273 13.75 -4.07 5.87
N THR A 274 13.49 -3.59 7.08
CA THR A 274 14.19 -2.43 7.65
C THR A 274 14.90 -2.85 8.92
N LYS A 275 16.15 -2.41 9.09
CA LYS A 275 16.97 -2.71 10.25
C LYS A 275 17.68 -1.47 10.76
N ASN A 276 17.45 -1.12 12.01
CA ASN A 276 17.97 0.11 12.62
C ASN A 276 17.59 1.36 11.79
N CYS A 277 16.36 1.47 11.35
CA CYS A 277 15.89 2.52 10.45
C CYS A 277 14.94 3.50 11.14
N GLU A 278 14.77 4.67 10.52
CA GLU A 278 13.69 5.60 10.78
C GLU A 278 12.80 5.69 9.53
N VAL A 279 11.52 5.41 9.69
CA VAL A 279 10.48 5.50 8.66
C VAL A 279 9.51 6.59 9.06
N GLU A 280 9.43 7.67 8.28
CA GLU A 280 8.61 8.83 8.64
C GLU A 280 7.74 9.29 7.48
N LEU A 281 6.44 9.34 7.71
CA LEU A 281 5.54 10.13 6.86
C LEU A 281 5.23 11.44 7.58
N PHE A 282 5.84 12.53 7.08
CA PHE A 282 5.80 13.82 7.78
C PHE A 282 4.67 14.74 7.34
N GLY A 283 3.97 14.43 6.25
CA GLY A 283 2.81 15.20 5.79
C GLY A 283 1.55 14.90 6.62
N LYS A 284 0.41 15.35 6.12
CA LYS A 284 -0.86 15.29 6.85
C LYS A 284 -1.55 13.92 6.84
N SER A 285 -1.24 13.06 5.88
CA SER A 285 -1.89 11.76 5.69
C SER A 285 -1.01 10.78 4.93
N GLY A 286 -1.07 9.51 5.31
CA GLY A 286 -0.38 8.41 4.66
C GLY A 286 0.06 7.32 5.63
N TYR A 287 0.76 6.33 5.11
CA TYR A 287 1.20 5.14 5.83
C TYR A 287 2.73 5.00 5.90
N GLY A 288 3.20 4.24 6.89
CA GLY A 288 4.59 3.80 6.97
C GLY A 288 4.90 2.74 5.93
N SER A 289 4.05 1.72 5.84
CA SER A 289 4.18 0.66 4.82
C SER A 289 2.81 0.15 4.36
N TYR A 290 2.80 -0.42 3.14
CA TYR A 290 1.66 -1.12 2.56
C TYR A 290 2.10 -2.48 2.04
N SER A 291 1.42 -3.54 2.46
CA SER A 291 1.69 -4.93 2.07
C SER A 291 0.48 -5.49 1.34
N ILE A 292 0.61 -5.82 0.04
CA ILE A 292 -0.46 -6.33 -0.80
C ILE A 292 -0.11 -7.71 -1.37
N GLY A 293 -0.93 -8.72 -1.08
CA GLY A 293 -0.75 -10.07 -1.58
C GLY A 293 0.41 -10.80 -0.90
N SER A 294 1.13 -11.65 -1.62
CA SER A 294 2.22 -12.49 -1.11
C SER A 294 3.45 -11.68 -0.66
N CYS A 295 3.24 -10.73 0.26
CA CYS A 295 4.26 -9.82 0.75
C CYS A 295 4.47 -9.96 2.25
N GLN A 296 5.73 -9.78 2.69
CA GLN A 296 6.09 -9.60 4.08
C GLN A 296 6.95 -8.37 4.28
N ASN A 297 6.54 -7.51 5.20
CA ASN A 297 7.28 -6.33 5.59
C ASN A 297 7.80 -6.51 7.02
N THR A 298 9.13 -6.47 7.21
CA THR A 298 9.78 -6.65 8.52
C THR A 298 10.41 -5.33 8.99
N PHE A 299 10.09 -4.95 10.23
CA PHE A 299 10.65 -3.81 10.92
C PHE A 299 11.44 -4.31 12.12
N ASP A 300 12.78 -4.29 12.02
CA ASP A 300 13.71 -4.74 13.05
C ASP A 300 14.39 -3.53 13.67
N ASN A 301 14.17 -3.27 14.96
CA ASN A 301 14.70 -2.10 15.66
C ASN A 301 14.50 -0.80 14.88
N THR A 302 13.30 -0.60 14.36
CA THR A 302 12.94 0.52 13.48
C THR A 302 11.95 1.45 14.18
N VAL A 303 12.11 2.76 14.00
CA VAL A 303 11.14 3.76 14.48
C VAL A 303 10.25 4.18 13.32
N ILE A 304 8.93 4.07 13.50
CA ILE A 304 7.93 4.42 12.49
C ILE A 304 7.07 5.56 13.01
N ASN A 305 7.12 6.70 12.35
CA ASN A 305 6.34 7.90 12.69
C ASN A 305 5.36 8.24 11.57
N VAL A 306 4.05 8.14 11.83
CA VAL A 306 3.03 8.29 10.78
C VAL A 306 1.77 9.02 11.28
N PRO A 307 1.06 9.72 10.38
CA PRO A 307 -0.23 10.32 10.71
C PRO A 307 -1.37 9.31 10.80
N ASP A 308 -1.40 8.26 9.95
CA ASP A 308 -2.56 7.36 9.86
C ASP A 308 -2.26 5.90 10.25
N TYR A 309 -1.46 5.17 9.49
CA TYR A 309 -1.21 3.75 9.68
C TYR A 309 0.28 3.42 9.61
N ALA A 310 0.79 2.63 10.55
CA ALA A 310 2.16 2.11 10.42
C ALA A 310 2.25 1.08 9.29
N LEU A 311 1.23 0.21 9.19
CA LEU A 311 1.14 -0.79 8.14
C LEU A 311 -0.32 -0.95 7.70
N ILE A 312 -0.51 -1.13 6.39
CA ILE A 312 -1.77 -1.59 5.80
C ILE A 312 -1.51 -2.97 5.18
N CYS A 313 -2.38 -3.94 5.48
CA CYS A 313 -2.37 -5.27 4.86
C CYS A 313 -3.60 -5.44 3.97
N ALA A 314 -3.38 -5.83 2.72
CA ALA A 314 -4.42 -6.06 1.74
C ALA A 314 -4.22 -7.36 0.96
N ASN A 315 -5.30 -7.93 0.43
CA ASN A 315 -5.34 -9.20 -0.29
C ASN A 315 -4.89 -10.40 0.56
N GLU A 316 -4.75 -11.56 -0.08
CA GLU A 316 -4.43 -12.81 0.62
C GLU A 316 -3.01 -12.80 1.19
N TYR A 317 -2.88 -13.17 2.46
CA TYR A 317 -1.63 -13.43 3.18
C TYR A 317 -0.65 -12.27 3.31
N ALA A 318 -1.04 -11.03 3.00
CA ALA A 318 -0.22 -9.86 3.27
C ALA A 318 0.17 -9.80 4.76
N SER A 319 1.44 -9.64 5.06
CA SER A 319 1.98 -9.88 6.41
C SER A 319 2.95 -8.80 6.86
N GLY A 320 3.10 -8.67 8.17
CA GLY A 320 4.02 -7.72 8.79
C GLY A 320 4.66 -8.28 10.05
N ARG A 321 5.90 -7.85 10.32
CA ARG A 321 6.65 -8.19 11.54
C ARG A 321 7.26 -6.95 12.14
N PHE A 322 7.03 -6.71 13.43
CA PHE A 322 7.60 -5.63 14.21
C PHE A 322 8.37 -6.26 15.37
N ILE A 323 9.70 -6.20 15.30
CA ILE A 323 10.56 -7.00 16.19
C ILE A 323 11.70 -6.19 16.79
N ASN A 324 12.32 -6.73 17.84
CA ASN A 324 13.59 -6.29 18.40
C ASN A 324 13.64 -4.81 18.82
N GLY A 325 12.59 -4.30 19.45
CA GLY A 325 12.56 -2.92 19.93
C GLY A 325 11.96 -1.92 18.92
N THR A 326 11.30 -2.39 17.88
CA THR A 326 10.60 -1.52 16.93
C THR A 326 9.54 -0.68 17.64
N VAL A 327 9.51 0.63 17.34
CA VAL A 327 8.58 1.59 17.91
C VAL A 327 7.70 2.19 16.83
N VAL A 328 6.40 2.08 17.01
CA VAL A 328 5.39 2.72 16.16
C VAL A 328 4.79 3.90 16.90
N ASN A 329 4.79 5.09 16.29
CA ASN A 329 4.09 6.28 16.73
C ASN A 329 3.09 6.69 15.63
N SER A 330 1.81 6.37 15.82
CA SER A 330 0.75 6.73 14.89
C SER A 330 -0.23 7.71 15.51
N LYS A 331 -0.58 8.76 14.77
CA LYS A 331 -1.61 9.71 15.19
C LYS A 331 -3.03 9.19 14.96
N ARG A 332 -3.16 7.97 14.44
CA ARG A 332 -4.44 7.32 14.19
C ARG A 332 -4.36 5.83 14.59
N PHE A 333 -4.33 4.90 13.68
CA PHE A 333 -4.28 3.45 13.94
C PHE A 333 -2.85 2.90 13.79
N GLY A 334 -2.58 1.74 14.37
CA GLY A 334 -1.33 1.02 14.18
C GLY A 334 -1.32 0.26 12.85
N VAL A 335 -2.00 -0.88 12.79
CA VAL A 335 -2.13 -1.72 11.59
C VAL A 335 -3.60 -1.78 11.16
N MET A 336 -3.83 -1.62 9.86
CA MET A 336 -5.15 -1.78 9.24
C MET A 336 -5.14 -2.95 8.27
N TRP A 337 -6.15 -3.78 8.36
CA TRP A 337 -6.47 -4.79 7.34
C TRP A 337 -7.72 -4.38 6.59
N HIS A 338 -7.64 -4.45 5.27
CA HIS A 338 -8.79 -4.34 4.40
C HIS A 338 -8.65 -5.33 3.25
N GLN A 339 -9.75 -6.02 2.91
CA GLN A 339 -9.76 -7.01 1.84
C GLN A 339 -8.63 -8.07 1.97
N ASN A 340 -8.32 -8.48 3.22
CA ASN A 340 -7.22 -9.40 3.53
C ASN A 340 -7.75 -10.71 4.12
N GLN A 341 -7.12 -11.82 3.77
CA GLN A 341 -7.36 -13.13 4.37
C GLN A 341 -6.05 -13.80 4.77
N GLY A 342 -5.99 -14.35 5.98
CA GLY A 342 -4.94 -15.24 6.45
C GLY A 342 -3.55 -14.59 6.62
N GLY A 343 -3.43 -13.28 6.53
CA GLY A 343 -2.16 -12.59 6.77
C GLY A 343 -1.69 -12.73 8.21
N LEU A 344 -0.37 -12.86 8.42
CA LEU A 344 0.25 -12.93 9.74
C LEU A 344 0.80 -11.56 10.13
N LEU A 345 0.40 -11.07 11.31
CA LEU A 345 1.08 -9.98 11.99
C LEU A 345 1.80 -10.52 13.22
N GLU A 346 3.10 -10.25 13.32
CA GLU A 346 3.92 -10.57 14.48
C GLU A 346 4.45 -9.29 15.14
N LEU A 347 4.18 -9.12 16.44
CA LEU A 347 4.83 -8.15 17.30
C LEU A 347 5.62 -8.91 18.36
N ASP A 348 6.94 -8.70 18.38
CA ASP A 348 7.83 -9.32 19.35
C ASP A 348 8.81 -8.27 19.89
N HIS A 349 8.70 -7.94 21.19
CA HIS A 349 9.46 -6.83 21.80
C HIS A 349 9.27 -5.49 21.04
N ALA A 350 8.03 -5.18 20.65
CA ALA A 350 7.65 -3.96 19.97
C ALA A 350 6.83 -3.02 20.87
N THR A 351 6.82 -1.73 20.53
CA THR A 351 6.01 -0.72 21.21
C THR A 351 5.14 0.01 20.20
N PHE A 352 3.82 -0.02 20.41
CA PHE A 352 2.86 0.74 19.60
C PHE A 352 2.26 1.86 20.43
N ASN A 353 2.48 3.09 20.03
CA ASN A 353 1.86 4.30 20.56
C ASN A 353 0.89 4.81 19.50
N THR A 354 -0.39 4.58 19.67
CA THR A 354 -1.42 4.95 18.69
C THR A 354 -2.46 5.85 19.33
N ALA A 355 -2.97 6.83 18.60
CA ALA A 355 -4.07 7.66 19.11
C ALA A 355 -5.41 6.91 19.10
N MET A 356 -5.57 5.99 18.16
CA MET A 356 -6.72 5.08 18.04
C MET A 356 -6.26 3.64 18.33
N ALA A 357 -7.05 2.65 17.92
CA ALA A 357 -6.69 1.25 18.15
C ALA A 357 -5.37 0.85 17.45
N PRO A 358 -4.47 0.11 18.13
CA PRO A 358 -3.36 -0.55 17.48
C PRO A 358 -3.76 -1.43 16.30
N PHE A 359 -4.92 -2.09 16.36
CA PHE A 359 -5.40 -3.02 15.34
C PHE A 359 -6.80 -2.63 14.86
N LEU A 360 -6.92 -2.29 13.56
CA LEU A 360 -8.18 -2.03 12.88
C LEU A 360 -8.39 -3.10 11.79
N ILE A 361 -9.43 -3.91 11.94
CA ILE A 361 -9.79 -4.99 11.01
C ILE A 361 -11.10 -4.60 10.32
N LYS A 362 -11.08 -4.51 8.98
CA LYS A 362 -12.22 -4.09 8.17
C LYS A 362 -12.67 -5.24 7.27
N GLY A 363 -13.59 -6.08 7.73
CA GLY A 363 -14.10 -7.23 7.00
C GLY A 363 -13.01 -8.26 6.61
N CYS A 364 -12.05 -8.52 7.50
CA CYS A 364 -10.88 -9.35 7.23
C CYS A 364 -10.65 -10.38 8.33
N TYR A 365 -9.76 -11.34 8.05
CA TYR A 365 -9.51 -12.50 8.91
C TYR A 365 -8.00 -12.71 9.16
N PRO A 366 -7.29 -11.76 9.76
CA PRO A 366 -5.87 -11.88 10.04
C PRO A 366 -5.57 -12.81 11.21
N ASN A 367 -4.31 -13.25 11.28
CA ASN A 367 -3.71 -13.89 12.45
C ASN A 367 -2.73 -12.90 13.09
N ILE A 368 -3.05 -12.43 14.30
CA ILE A 368 -2.26 -11.46 15.05
C ILE A 368 -1.57 -12.19 16.20
N GLN A 369 -0.25 -12.04 16.32
CA GLN A 369 0.56 -12.57 17.39
C GLN A 369 1.35 -11.45 18.07
N VAL A 370 1.08 -11.21 19.33
CA VAL A 370 1.73 -10.17 20.14
C VAL A 370 2.42 -10.82 21.32
N ARG A 371 3.73 -10.65 21.41
CA ARG A 371 4.53 -11.19 22.49
C ARG A 371 5.47 -10.14 23.07
N ASP A 372 5.62 -10.11 24.40
CA ASP A 372 6.58 -9.27 25.12
C ASP A 372 6.59 -7.80 24.64
N SER A 373 5.42 -7.26 24.28
CA SER A 373 5.25 -5.99 23.58
C SER A 373 4.36 -5.02 24.36
N VAL A 374 4.42 -3.74 24.03
CA VAL A 374 3.65 -2.67 24.67
C VAL A 374 2.67 -2.06 23.67
N LEU A 375 1.39 -2.03 24.03
CA LEU A 375 0.33 -1.43 23.22
C LEU A 375 -0.32 -0.28 23.99
N ASN A 376 -0.09 0.95 23.54
CA ASN A 376 -0.64 2.17 24.12
C ASN A 376 -1.69 2.75 23.15
N ALA A 377 -2.97 2.52 23.47
CA ALA A 377 -4.11 3.04 22.70
C ALA A 377 -4.67 4.32 23.35
N GLY A 378 -4.62 5.45 22.66
CA GLY A 378 -5.12 6.72 23.19
C GLY A 378 -6.63 6.73 23.44
N ASN A 379 -7.40 6.07 22.59
CA ASN A 379 -8.85 5.90 22.71
C ASN A 379 -9.27 4.70 23.60
N LYS A 380 -8.30 4.01 24.20
CA LYS A 380 -8.54 2.82 25.02
C LYS A 380 -9.24 1.65 24.30
N ILE A 381 -9.00 1.50 23.01
CA ILE A 381 -9.42 0.34 22.22
C ILE A 381 -8.15 -0.32 21.68
N ILE A 382 -7.92 -1.61 22.03
CA ILE A 382 -6.75 -2.36 21.55
C ILE A 382 -7.02 -2.96 20.18
N LEU A 383 -8.23 -3.52 19.98
CA LEU A 383 -8.61 -4.13 18.72
C LEU A 383 -10.03 -3.72 18.34
N GLN A 384 -10.14 -3.15 17.15
CA GLN A 384 -11.40 -2.78 16.54
C GLN A 384 -11.61 -3.61 15.30
N MET A 385 -12.60 -4.49 15.30
CA MET A 385 -13.08 -5.19 14.12
C MET A 385 -14.43 -4.60 13.71
N ILE A 386 -14.59 -4.25 12.45
CA ILE A 386 -15.81 -3.67 11.87
C ILE A 386 -16.08 -4.28 10.50
N ASP A 387 -17.30 -4.10 10.01
CA ASP A 387 -17.61 -4.34 8.61
C ASP A 387 -16.80 -3.43 7.70
N LEU A 388 -16.60 -3.84 6.46
CA LEU A 388 -15.86 -3.05 5.48
C LEU A 388 -16.60 -1.74 5.17
N ASP A 389 -15.97 -0.62 5.47
CA ASP A 389 -16.48 0.73 5.18
C ASP A 389 -15.72 1.41 4.02
N ASP A 390 -15.12 0.60 3.15
CA ASP A 390 -14.34 1.05 2.00
C ASP A 390 -15.29 1.37 0.82
N PRO A 391 -15.28 2.61 0.28
CA PRO A 391 -16.13 2.98 -0.86
C PRO A 391 -15.66 2.42 -2.20
N GLY A 392 -14.57 1.62 -2.24
CA GLY A 392 -13.95 1.14 -3.47
C GLY A 392 -13.13 2.21 -4.20
N LEU A 393 -12.33 1.78 -5.17
CA LEU A 393 -11.34 2.65 -5.84
C LEU A 393 -11.97 3.79 -6.66
N ALA A 394 -13.17 3.58 -7.20
CA ALA A 394 -13.88 4.52 -8.08
C ALA A 394 -15.06 5.22 -7.40
N GLY A 395 -15.31 4.97 -6.12
CA GLY A 395 -16.46 5.54 -5.42
C GLY A 395 -16.25 6.99 -5.00
N ASP A 396 -17.29 7.81 -5.08
CA ASP A 396 -17.31 9.18 -4.57
C ASP A 396 -17.61 9.24 -3.06
N GLY A 397 -18.14 8.15 -2.50
CA GLY A 397 -18.46 8.04 -1.09
C GLY A 397 -19.11 6.71 -0.73
N ILE A 398 -19.37 6.55 0.55
CA ILE A 398 -20.11 5.42 1.10
C ILE A 398 -21.21 5.91 2.05
N ALA A 399 -22.42 5.39 1.89
CA ALA A 399 -23.44 5.54 2.90
C ALA A 399 -23.23 4.48 3.97
N VAL A 400 -23.01 4.91 5.20
CA VAL A 400 -22.77 4.03 6.36
C VAL A 400 -23.98 3.97 7.29
N ASP A 401 -25.14 4.49 6.83
CA ASP A 401 -26.43 4.48 7.53
C ASP A 401 -27.53 4.14 6.51
N ALA A 402 -28.32 3.12 6.80
CA ALA A 402 -29.42 2.67 5.96
C ALA A 402 -30.52 3.73 5.69
N SER A 403 -30.56 4.83 6.45
CA SER A 403 -31.50 5.94 6.24
C SER A 403 -31.08 6.88 5.09
N VAL A 404 -29.84 6.77 4.60
CA VAL A 404 -29.34 7.57 3.48
C VAL A 404 -29.69 6.89 2.17
N PRO A 405 -30.52 7.48 1.29
CA PRO A 405 -30.81 6.89 0.00
C PRO A 405 -29.55 6.84 -0.87
N VAL A 406 -29.21 5.67 -1.33
CA VAL A 406 -28.11 5.48 -2.29
C VAL A 406 -28.69 5.70 -3.69
N PRO A 407 -28.21 6.67 -4.46
CA PRO A 407 -28.72 6.93 -5.79
C PRO A 407 -28.16 5.91 -6.80
N MET A 408 -28.64 4.67 -6.74
CA MET A 408 -28.30 3.67 -7.76
C MET A 408 -29.53 2.88 -8.19
N GLU A 409 -29.95 3.05 -9.43
CA GLU A 409 -30.84 2.12 -10.08
C GLU A 409 -30.12 0.80 -10.33
N GLY A 410 -30.53 -0.28 -9.68
CA GLY A 410 -30.18 -1.64 -10.04
C GLY A 410 -29.12 -2.37 -9.19
N HIS A 411 -28.56 -1.78 -8.16
CA HIS A 411 -27.71 -2.50 -7.21
C HIS A 411 -28.42 -2.68 -5.86
N ASN A 412 -28.44 -3.92 -5.37
CA ASN A 412 -28.88 -4.19 -4.00
C ASN A 412 -27.67 -4.05 -3.06
N PRO A 413 -27.57 -2.96 -2.28
CA PRO A 413 -26.46 -2.74 -1.36
C PRO A 413 -26.50 -3.66 -0.14
N ALA A 414 -27.51 -4.49 -0.02
CA ALA A 414 -27.80 -5.29 1.16
C ALA A 414 -27.16 -6.69 1.15
N ALA A 415 -26.10 -6.94 0.36
CA ALA A 415 -25.33 -8.17 0.49
C ALA A 415 -24.16 -7.93 1.44
N PRO A 416 -24.22 -8.36 2.71
CA PRO A 416 -23.21 -8.06 3.72
C PRO A 416 -21.79 -8.57 3.39
N ASN A 417 -21.67 -9.52 2.46
CA ASN A 417 -20.41 -10.17 2.08
C ASN A 417 -20.13 -10.06 0.58
N TYR A 418 -20.65 -9.05 -0.08
CA TYR A 418 -20.47 -8.85 -1.52
C TYR A 418 -18.97 -8.73 -1.90
N HIS A 419 -18.17 -8.08 -1.06
CA HIS A 419 -16.74 -7.94 -1.29
C HIS A 419 -15.97 -9.25 -1.13
N ASP A 420 -16.30 -10.05 -0.12
CA ASP A 420 -15.57 -11.29 0.16
C ASP A 420 -15.74 -12.32 -0.95
N ALA A 421 -16.95 -12.45 -1.50
CA ALA A 421 -17.23 -13.42 -2.55
C ALA A 421 -16.68 -13.03 -3.93
N ILE A 422 -16.59 -11.74 -4.24
CA ILE A 422 -16.15 -11.25 -5.56
C ILE A 422 -14.63 -11.14 -5.66
N LEU A 423 -13.96 -10.72 -4.59
CA LEU A 423 -12.53 -10.41 -4.66
C LEU A 423 -11.63 -11.63 -4.83
N PHE A 424 -12.07 -12.80 -4.38
CA PHE A 424 -11.18 -13.96 -4.32
C PHE A 424 -11.61 -15.15 -5.19
N GLY A 425 -12.75 -15.07 -5.88
CA GLY A 425 -13.23 -16.18 -6.72
C GLY A 425 -13.44 -17.50 -5.96
N LYS A 426 -13.44 -17.47 -4.62
CA LYS A 426 -13.64 -18.62 -3.74
C LYS A 426 -15.09 -18.72 -3.31
N GLU A 427 -15.59 -19.93 -3.14
CA GLU A 427 -16.88 -20.09 -2.49
C GLU A 427 -16.77 -19.73 -1.01
N VAL A 428 -17.79 -19.08 -0.46
CA VAL A 428 -17.82 -18.60 0.94
C VAL A 428 -17.48 -19.70 1.95
N LYS A 429 -17.83 -20.95 1.68
CA LYS A 429 -17.50 -22.10 2.53
C LYS A 429 -16.00 -22.41 2.64
N ASP A 430 -15.20 -21.93 1.68
CA ASP A 430 -13.74 -22.17 1.60
C ASP A 430 -12.95 -20.95 2.11
N MET A 431 -13.65 -19.90 2.60
CA MET A 431 -13.04 -18.71 3.15
C MET A 431 -12.73 -18.89 4.64
N LEU A 432 -11.66 -18.23 5.10
CA LEU A 432 -11.43 -18.05 6.52
C LEU A 432 -12.49 -17.07 7.05
N THR A 433 -13.11 -17.42 8.18
CA THR A 433 -14.19 -16.62 8.77
C THR A 433 -13.83 -16.06 10.14
N ASP A 434 -12.65 -16.41 10.66
CA ASP A 434 -12.24 -16.08 12.01
C ASP A 434 -10.98 -15.21 12.00
N ALA A 435 -11.09 -13.99 12.51
CA ALA A 435 -9.93 -13.18 12.88
C ALA A 435 -9.38 -13.73 14.20
N GLN A 436 -8.07 -13.93 14.28
CA GLN A 436 -7.41 -14.51 15.45
C GLN A 436 -6.37 -13.54 16.02
N ALA A 437 -6.35 -13.39 17.35
CA ALA A 437 -5.31 -12.63 18.02
C ALA A 437 -4.85 -13.35 19.28
N THR A 438 -3.54 -13.58 19.36
CA THR A 438 -2.87 -14.15 20.54
C THR A 438 -1.99 -13.10 21.19
N PHE A 439 -2.18 -12.91 22.50
CA PHE A 439 -1.40 -11.99 23.32
C PHE A 439 -0.65 -12.80 24.38
N GLU A 440 0.66 -12.68 24.40
CA GLU A 440 1.53 -13.45 25.30
C GLU A 440 2.49 -12.52 26.05
N ASN A 441 2.55 -12.66 27.39
CA ASN A 441 3.40 -11.87 28.28
C ASN A 441 3.19 -10.35 28.15
N VAL A 442 1.95 -9.87 28.05
CA VAL A 442 1.64 -8.46 27.89
C VAL A 442 0.65 -7.95 28.93
N THR A 443 0.65 -6.66 29.16
CA THR A 443 -0.37 -5.96 29.95
C THR A 443 -1.13 -5.01 29.03
N LEU A 444 -2.45 -5.16 28.97
CA LEU A 444 -3.32 -4.47 28.06
C LEU A 444 -4.35 -3.63 28.82
N GLU A 445 -4.41 -2.35 28.51
CA GLU A 445 -5.43 -1.43 29.03
C GLU A 445 -6.28 -0.90 27.87
N GLY A 446 -7.43 -1.50 27.65
CA GLY A 446 -8.38 -1.09 26.60
C GLY A 446 -9.27 -2.23 26.14
N ASP A 447 -10.18 -1.88 25.27
CA ASP A 447 -11.29 -2.69 24.84
C ASP A 447 -11.00 -3.47 23.56
N PHE A 448 -11.76 -4.55 23.36
CA PHE A 448 -11.74 -5.38 22.16
C PHE A 448 -13.16 -5.51 21.62
N TYR A 449 -13.37 -5.10 20.41
CA TYR A 449 -14.69 -5.11 19.79
C TYR A 449 -14.71 -5.90 18.49
N ASN A 450 -15.70 -6.79 18.37
CA ASN A 450 -16.17 -7.33 17.10
C ASN A 450 -17.52 -6.70 16.81
N ALA A 451 -17.54 -5.71 15.93
CA ALA A 451 -18.69 -4.86 15.72
C ALA A 451 -19.38 -5.14 14.38
N THR A 452 -20.71 -5.11 14.43
CA THR A 452 -21.54 -4.94 13.21
C THR A 452 -22.05 -3.51 13.14
N THR A 453 -22.14 -2.96 11.94
CA THR A 453 -22.84 -1.69 11.74
C THR A 453 -24.36 -1.90 11.87
N ASN A 454 -25.03 -0.97 12.53
CA ASN A 454 -26.51 -1.03 12.75
C ASN A 454 -27.31 -0.86 11.47
N GLY A 455 -27.23 -1.77 10.59
CA GLY A 455 -27.87 -1.71 9.30
C GLY A 455 -26.82 -1.77 8.25
N GLN A 456 -26.71 -2.85 7.67
CA GLN A 456 -26.12 -3.18 6.38
C GLN A 456 -25.20 -2.08 5.82
N PRO A 457 -23.97 -2.38 5.41
CA PRO A 457 -23.19 -1.43 4.61
C PRO A 457 -24.04 -1.02 3.40
N VAL A 458 -24.44 0.22 3.39
CA VAL A 458 -25.40 0.74 2.43
C VAL A 458 -24.67 1.30 1.22
N GLY A 459 -23.96 0.47 0.53
CA GLY A 459 -23.59 0.66 -0.87
C GLY A 459 -22.66 1.83 -1.21
N MET A 460 -21.81 1.52 -2.12
CA MET A 460 -20.92 2.44 -2.84
C MET A 460 -21.73 3.42 -3.70
N VAL A 461 -21.52 4.73 -3.56
CA VAL A 461 -22.01 5.73 -4.50
C VAL A 461 -21.02 5.85 -5.64
N MET A 462 -21.40 5.36 -6.80
CA MET A 462 -20.61 5.57 -8.02
C MET A 462 -20.77 7.02 -8.49
N PRO A 463 -19.72 7.63 -9.09
CA PRO A 463 -19.85 8.95 -9.68
C PRO A 463 -21.01 8.96 -10.66
N SER A 464 -21.90 9.93 -10.54
CA SER A 464 -22.89 10.20 -11.59
C SER A 464 -22.12 10.70 -12.81
N MET A 465 -21.86 9.83 -13.76
CA MET A 465 -21.41 10.29 -15.08
C MET A 465 -22.53 11.18 -15.64
N PRO A 466 -22.21 12.39 -16.13
CA PRO A 466 -23.18 13.18 -16.87
C PRO A 466 -23.71 12.30 -18.00
N HIS A 467 -25.00 12.21 -18.13
CA HIS A 467 -25.68 11.39 -19.15
C HIS A 467 -25.22 11.75 -20.59
N ASP A 468 -24.62 12.92 -20.76
CA ASP A 468 -24.14 13.47 -22.02
C ASP A 468 -22.65 13.11 -22.32
N ALA A 469 -21.99 12.34 -21.46
CA ALA A 469 -20.57 11.98 -21.60
C ALA A 469 -20.35 10.53 -22.07
N MET A 470 -21.41 9.77 -22.34
CA MET A 470 -21.25 8.50 -23.06
C MET A 470 -21.15 8.82 -24.56
N PRO A 471 -20.02 8.57 -25.21
CA PRO A 471 -20.01 8.56 -26.66
C PRO A 471 -20.94 7.44 -27.12
N GLU A 472 -21.99 7.80 -27.90
CA GLU A 472 -22.73 6.83 -28.68
C GLU A 472 -21.74 6.13 -29.63
N GLY A 473 -21.49 4.85 -29.42
CA GLY A 473 -20.52 4.06 -30.14
C GLY A 473 -19.16 4.02 -29.43
N GLY A 474 -18.94 2.98 -28.62
CA GLY A 474 -17.59 2.60 -28.23
C GLY A 474 -16.73 2.42 -29.49
N PRO A 475 -15.42 2.74 -29.45
CA PRO A 475 -14.59 2.50 -30.61
C PRO A 475 -14.59 1.01 -30.92
N GLU A 476 -15.22 0.63 -32.02
CA GLU A 476 -14.90 -0.61 -32.70
C GLU A 476 -13.42 -0.51 -33.02
N GLY A 477 -12.61 -1.25 -32.30
CA GLY A 477 -11.20 -1.39 -32.62
C GLY A 477 -11.10 -1.88 -34.08
N PRO A 478 -10.23 -1.29 -34.92
CA PRO A 478 -10.02 -1.79 -36.25
C PRO A 478 -9.46 -3.22 -36.14
N GLY A 479 -10.32 -4.21 -36.37
CA GLY A 479 -9.88 -5.55 -36.66
C GLY A 479 -9.04 -5.53 -37.93
N PRO A 480 -7.93 -6.24 -38.00
CA PRO A 480 -7.18 -6.34 -39.24
C PRO A 480 -8.01 -7.14 -40.26
N GLU A 481 -8.66 -6.47 -41.20
CA GLU A 481 -9.12 -7.07 -42.43
C GLU A 481 -7.91 -7.38 -43.31
N GLY A 482 -7.50 -8.64 -43.28
CA GLY A 482 -6.60 -9.21 -44.27
C GLY A 482 -7.14 -10.58 -44.72
N PRO A 483 -7.32 -10.84 -46.02
CA PRO A 483 -7.73 -12.16 -46.51
C PRO A 483 -6.60 -13.14 -46.33
N GLY A 484 -6.73 -14.06 -45.37
CA GLY A 484 -5.88 -15.23 -45.22
C GLY A 484 -6.44 -16.42 -46.01
N PRO A 485 -5.62 -17.24 -46.64
CA PRO A 485 -6.09 -18.38 -47.42
C PRO A 485 -6.63 -19.49 -46.52
N GLU A 486 -7.72 -20.13 -46.96
CA GLU A 486 -8.35 -21.28 -46.35
C GLU A 486 -7.35 -22.47 -46.23
N GLY A 487 -7.05 -22.87 -45.00
CA GLY A 487 -6.31 -24.09 -44.67
C GLY A 487 -7.23 -25.14 -44.05
N PRO A 488 -6.99 -26.45 -44.25
CA PRO A 488 -7.90 -27.52 -43.84
C PRO A 488 -7.94 -27.71 -42.33
N GLY A 489 -9.13 -28.07 -41.84
CA GLY A 489 -9.50 -28.19 -40.45
C GLY A 489 -8.55 -28.98 -39.58
N GLY A 490 -8.12 -28.34 -38.47
CA GLY A 490 -7.47 -28.98 -37.33
C GLY A 490 -8.48 -29.31 -36.23
N PRO A 491 -8.18 -30.24 -35.33
CA PRO A 491 -9.11 -30.69 -34.30
C PRO A 491 -9.45 -29.58 -33.29
N GLU A 492 -10.68 -29.62 -32.84
CA GLU A 492 -11.22 -28.70 -31.81
C GLU A 492 -10.31 -28.68 -30.59
N GLY A 493 -9.71 -27.52 -30.32
CA GLY A 493 -8.98 -27.26 -29.07
C GLY A 493 -9.95 -27.08 -27.89
N PRO A 494 -9.50 -27.33 -26.66
CA PRO A 494 -10.36 -27.15 -25.49
C PRO A 494 -10.85 -25.69 -25.38
N GLU A 495 -12.12 -25.58 -25.08
CA GLU A 495 -12.78 -24.29 -24.84
C GLU A 495 -11.97 -23.45 -23.84
N GLY A 496 -11.56 -22.26 -24.25
CA GLY A 496 -10.88 -21.30 -23.37
C GLY A 496 -11.80 -20.92 -22.20
N PRO A 497 -11.24 -20.52 -21.05
CA PRO A 497 -12.04 -20.13 -19.91
C PRO A 497 -12.94 -18.97 -20.31
N GLY A 498 -14.25 -19.17 -20.13
CA GLY A 498 -15.30 -18.21 -20.42
C GLY A 498 -14.98 -16.86 -19.80
N GLY A 499 -15.28 -15.78 -20.52
CA GLY A 499 -15.19 -14.42 -19.99
C GLY A 499 -15.94 -14.29 -18.67
N PRO A 500 -15.72 -13.20 -17.89
CA PRO A 500 -16.19 -13.10 -16.52
C PRO A 500 -17.66 -13.44 -16.42
N GLY A 501 -17.94 -14.55 -15.73
CA GLY A 501 -19.28 -15.08 -15.52
C GLY A 501 -20.17 -13.98 -14.96
N GLY A 502 -21.42 -13.98 -15.44
CA GLY A 502 -22.42 -13.01 -14.99
C GLY A 502 -22.43 -12.90 -13.47
N MET A 503 -22.68 -11.68 -12.99
CA MET A 503 -22.78 -11.39 -11.56
C MET A 503 -23.72 -12.42 -10.89
N PRO A 504 -23.36 -12.97 -9.72
CA PRO A 504 -24.23 -13.87 -9.00
C PRO A 504 -25.55 -13.14 -8.68
N GLU A 505 -26.65 -13.86 -8.85
CA GLU A 505 -27.97 -13.31 -8.56
C GLU A 505 -28.04 -12.81 -7.11
N PRO A 506 -28.65 -11.64 -6.86
CA PRO A 506 -28.83 -11.14 -5.49
C PRO A 506 -29.86 -12.05 -4.78
N GLY A 507 -29.36 -12.83 -3.83
CA GLY A 507 -30.29 -13.70 -3.08
C GLY A 507 -29.65 -14.72 -2.14
N HIS A 508 -28.36 -14.89 -2.13
CA HIS A 508 -27.72 -15.81 -1.18
C HIS A 508 -26.81 -15.04 -0.21
N SER A 509 -27.44 -14.33 0.75
CA SER A 509 -26.76 -14.02 2.00
C SER A 509 -26.58 -15.35 2.76
N THR A 510 -25.53 -16.07 2.50
CA THR A 510 -25.05 -17.02 3.50
C THR A 510 -24.53 -16.15 4.65
N GLU A 511 -25.26 -16.14 5.77
CA GLU A 511 -24.77 -15.55 7.02
C GLU A 511 -23.53 -16.32 7.46
N VAL A 512 -22.39 -15.92 6.94
CA VAL A 512 -21.11 -16.50 7.40
C VAL A 512 -20.80 -15.83 8.72
N PRO A 513 -20.64 -16.59 9.81
CA PRO A 513 -20.25 -16.02 11.08
C PRO A 513 -18.87 -15.39 10.94
N VAL A 514 -18.71 -14.17 11.42
CA VAL A 514 -17.45 -13.46 11.47
C VAL A 514 -16.97 -13.40 12.91
N ASN A 515 -16.11 -14.34 13.32
CA ASN A 515 -15.70 -14.44 14.70
C ASN A 515 -14.38 -13.70 14.96
N LEU A 516 -14.25 -13.17 16.17
CA LEU A 516 -12.99 -12.70 16.75
C LEU A 516 -12.55 -13.69 17.83
N ILE A 517 -11.44 -14.38 17.60
CA ILE A 517 -10.86 -15.34 18.54
C ILE A 517 -9.69 -14.68 19.27
N LEU A 518 -9.82 -14.55 20.59
CA LEU A 518 -8.82 -13.95 21.46
C LEU A 518 -8.21 -15.00 22.38
N THR A 519 -6.90 -15.15 22.36
CA THR A 519 -6.14 -16.03 23.24
C THR A 519 -5.17 -15.22 24.07
N PHE A 520 -5.27 -15.32 25.40
CA PHE A 520 -4.40 -14.64 26.35
C PHE A 520 -3.52 -15.66 27.08
N LYS A 521 -2.20 -15.46 27.00
CA LYS A 521 -1.19 -16.31 27.63
C LYS A 521 -0.32 -15.46 28.54
N ASN A 522 -0.34 -15.76 29.83
CA ASN A 522 0.36 -14.99 30.86
C ASN A 522 0.14 -13.46 30.69
N THR A 523 -1.11 -13.07 30.46
CA THR A 523 -1.48 -11.71 30.02
C THR A 523 -2.48 -11.09 30.99
N GLN A 524 -2.29 -9.81 31.30
CA GLN A 524 -3.20 -9.00 32.08
C GLN A 524 -4.03 -8.10 31.16
N VAL A 525 -5.34 -8.25 31.18
CA VAL A 525 -6.26 -7.44 30.37
C VAL A 525 -7.17 -6.64 31.29
N THR A 526 -7.28 -5.34 31.06
CA THR A 526 -8.24 -4.46 31.73
C THR A 526 -9.07 -3.76 30.66
N GLY A 527 -10.34 -4.11 30.52
CA GLY A 527 -11.22 -3.57 29.50
C GLY A 527 -12.47 -4.41 29.26
N VAL A 528 -13.25 -3.97 28.28
CA VAL A 528 -14.40 -4.68 27.71
C VAL A 528 -13.93 -5.59 26.59
N ILE A 529 -14.38 -6.83 26.55
CA ILE A 529 -14.22 -7.73 25.40
C ILE A 529 -15.62 -8.12 24.95
N SER A 530 -16.05 -7.64 23.80
CA SER A 530 -17.47 -7.75 23.45
C SER A 530 -17.75 -7.79 21.96
N ALA A 531 -18.78 -8.58 21.59
CA ALA A 531 -19.56 -8.25 20.42
C ALA A 531 -20.20 -6.87 20.62
N SER A 532 -20.39 -6.11 19.55
CA SER A 532 -20.89 -4.74 19.61
C SER A 532 -21.65 -4.36 18.36
N THR A 533 -22.40 -3.28 18.47
CA THR A 533 -22.81 -2.49 17.30
C THR A 533 -21.89 -1.28 17.18
N ALA A 534 -21.63 -0.86 15.96
CA ALA A 534 -20.78 0.29 15.68
C ALA A 534 -21.52 1.33 14.85
N GLU A 535 -21.27 2.59 15.16
CA GLU A 535 -21.85 3.72 14.42
C GLU A 535 -20.76 4.69 14.01
N HIS A 536 -20.76 5.12 12.75
CA HIS A 536 -19.95 6.24 12.29
C HIS A 536 -20.56 7.57 12.75
N ALA A 537 -19.71 8.57 12.98
CA ALA A 537 -20.18 9.91 13.30
C ALA A 537 -20.94 10.59 12.14
N LEU A 538 -20.60 10.23 10.92
CA LEU A 538 -21.27 10.67 9.69
C LEU A 538 -22.13 9.54 9.14
N LYS A 539 -23.26 9.89 8.52
CA LYS A 539 -24.13 8.94 7.82
C LYS A 539 -23.68 8.65 6.39
N PHE A 540 -22.90 9.54 5.83
CA PHE A 540 -22.26 9.43 4.53
C PHE A 540 -20.84 9.93 4.66
N ILE A 541 -19.88 9.16 4.16
CA ILE A 541 -18.45 9.50 4.15
C ILE A 541 -18.05 9.69 2.70
N GLY A 542 -17.71 10.92 2.32
CA GLY A 542 -17.17 11.27 1.02
C GLY A 542 -15.66 11.53 1.05
N LYS A 543 -15.07 11.73 -0.11
CA LYS A 543 -13.62 11.98 -0.23
C LYS A 543 -13.08 13.09 0.70
N PRO A 544 -13.76 14.20 0.97
CA PRO A 544 -13.28 15.20 1.94
C PRO A 544 -13.19 14.67 3.37
N ASP A 545 -14.00 13.67 3.71
CA ASP A 545 -14.11 13.08 5.03
C ASP A 545 -13.35 11.75 5.15
N TYR A 546 -12.39 11.51 4.26
CA TYR A 546 -11.62 10.26 4.14
C TYR A 546 -11.10 9.73 5.49
N TYR A 547 -10.74 10.62 6.39
CA TYR A 547 -10.21 10.28 7.72
C TYR A 547 -11.26 9.67 8.66
N GLN A 548 -12.56 9.70 8.30
CA GLN A 548 -13.64 9.06 9.07
C GLN A 548 -13.76 7.55 8.80
N LEU A 549 -13.14 7.05 7.74
CA LEU A 549 -13.12 5.62 7.46
C LEU A 549 -12.37 4.87 8.58
N GLY A 550 -13.00 3.83 9.13
CA GLY A 550 -12.52 3.09 10.30
C GLY A 550 -12.86 3.73 11.66
N MET A 551 -13.40 4.95 11.67
CA MET A 551 -13.72 5.69 12.90
C MET A 551 -15.16 5.42 13.33
N VAL A 552 -15.34 4.64 14.38
CA VAL A 552 -16.67 4.25 14.90
C VAL A 552 -16.76 4.40 16.42
N THR A 553 -17.99 4.51 16.90
CA THR A 553 -18.35 4.39 18.30
C THR A 553 -18.98 3.03 18.55
N ASN A 554 -18.45 2.25 19.48
CA ASN A 554 -18.95 0.92 19.82
C ASN A 554 -19.97 0.97 20.96
N THR A 555 -20.99 0.14 20.84
CA THR A 555 -21.92 -0.15 21.92
C THR A 555 -21.95 -1.67 22.13
N PRO A 556 -21.50 -2.20 23.28
CA PRO A 556 -21.59 -3.62 23.58
C PRO A 556 -23.02 -4.14 23.40
N ALA A 557 -23.17 -5.23 22.67
CA ALA A 557 -24.48 -5.82 22.35
C ALA A 557 -24.35 -7.35 22.15
N PRO A 558 -25.43 -8.12 22.35
CA PRO A 558 -25.42 -9.55 22.04
C PRO A 558 -24.97 -9.82 20.60
N ALA A 559 -24.15 -10.85 20.43
CA ALA A 559 -23.68 -11.26 19.11
C ALA A 559 -24.86 -11.69 18.21
N VAL A 560 -24.84 -11.27 16.97
CA VAL A 560 -25.78 -11.72 15.93
C VAL A 560 -25.07 -12.74 15.03
N ASN A 561 -24.03 -12.32 14.30
CA ASN A 561 -23.12 -13.18 13.52
C ASN A 561 -21.65 -12.84 13.80
N ASN A 562 -21.39 -11.92 14.71
CA ASN A 562 -20.11 -11.36 15.12
C ASN A 562 -19.67 -11.95 16.46
N GLY A 563 -19.46 -13.27 16.50
CA GLY A 563 -19.06 -13.97 17.71
C GLY A 563 -17.72 -13.49 18.27
N VAL A 564 -17.60 -13.53 19.61
CA VAL A 564 -16.34 -13.27 20.31
C VAL A 564 -16.01 -14.48 21.17
N ILE A 565 -14.85 -15.07 20.92
CA ILE A 565 -14.39 -16.31 21.55
C ILE A 565 -13.14 -15.98 22.34
N VAL A 566 -13.15 -16.22 23.64
CA VAL A 566 -12.09 -15.83 24.57
C VAL A 566 -11.49 -17.04 25.26
N SER A 567 -10.16 -17.13 25.29
CA SER A 567 -9.42 -18.15 26.02
C SER A 567 -8.35 -17.50 26.90
N LEU A 568 -8.36 -17.85 28.20
CA LEU A 568 -7.34 -17.44 29.18
C LEU A 568 -6.60 -18.66 29.71
N ASP A 569 -5.26 -18.62 29.67
CA ASP A 569 -4.40 -19.60 30.30
C ASP A 569 -4.24 -19.38 31.82
N ALA A 570 -3.49 -20.26 32.49
CA ALA A 570 -3.30 -20.24 33.94
C ALA A 570 -2.67 -18.95 34.51
N GLY A 571 -1.92 -18.20 33.69
CA GLY A 571 -1.24 -16.96 34.08
C GLY A 571 -2.03 -15.70 33.80
N SER A 572 -3.16 -15.82 33.12
CA SER A 572 -3.89 -14.68 32.59
C SER A 572 -5.00 -14.19 33.52
N VAL A 573 -5.20 -12.85 33.52
CA VAL A 573 -6.27 -12.19 34.26
C VAL A 573 -7.01 -11.24 33.35
N TRP A 574 -8.34 -11.35 33.28
CA TRP A 574 -9.18 -10.36 32.63
C TRP A 574 -9.99 -9.58 33.68
N THR A 575 -9.65 -8.31 33.89
CA THR A 575 -10.42 -7.35 34.68
C THR A 575 -11.50 -6.74 33.79
N VAL A 576 -12.72 -7.18 33.94
CA VAL A 576 -13.89 -6.72 33.17
C VAL A 576 -14.31 -5.35 33.68
N THR A 577 -14.37 -4.36 32.78
CA THR A 577 -14.68 -2.96 33.16
C THR A 577 -16.11 -2.53 32.82
N GLY A 578 -16.80 -3.27 31.99
CA GLY A 578 -18.19 -3.01 31.56
C GLY A 578 -18.85 -4.26 30.98
N ASP A 579 -20.10 -4.11 30.54
CA ASP A 579 -20.85 -5.20 29.94
C ASP A 579 -20.11 -5.80 28.74
N SER A 580 -19.91 -7.10 28.77
CA SER A 580 -19.12 -7.85 27.80
C SER A 580 -19.93 -9.03 27.27
N TYR A 581 -20.35 -8.94 26.01
CA TYR A 581 -21.11 -9.96 25.31
C TYR A 581 -20.17 -10.82 24.48
N ILE A 582 -20.03 -12.09 24.83
CA ILE A 582 -19.16 -13.05 24.15
C ILE A 582 -19.92 -14.34 23.85
N THR A 583 -19.42 -15.15 22.92
CA THR A 583 -20.07 -16.41 22.50
C THR A 583 -19.40 -17.65 23.04
N SER A 584 -18.15 -17.53 23.48
CA SER A 584 -17.42 -18.62 24.14
C SER A 584 -16.38 -18.07 25.10
N LEU A 585 -16.21 -18.75 26.23
CA LEU A 585 -15.18 -18.44 27.23
C LEU A 585 -14.54 -19.74 27.72
N THR A 586 -13.23 -19.85 27.59
CA THR A 586 -12.44 -20.94 28.16
C THR A 586 -11.48 -20.39 29.19
N LEU A 587 -11.57 -20.89 30.42
CA LEU A 587 -10.71 -20.57 31.55
C LEU A 587 -9.89 -21.78 31.94
N ALA A 588 -8.58 -21.71 31.81
CA ALA A 588 -7.68 -22.73 32.36
C ALA A 588 -7.68 -22.68 33.91
N GLU A 589 -7.23 -23.74 34.56
CA GLU A 589 -7.00 -23.70 36.00
C GLU A 589 -5.94 -22.64 36.35
N GLY A 590 -6.30 -21.69 37.20
CA GLY A 590 -5.47 -20.55 37.57
C GLY A 590 -5.75 -19.27 36.79
N ALA A 591 -6.51 -19.34 35.69
CA ALA A 591 -7.03 -18.14 35.00
C ALA A 591 -8.03 -17.39 35.88
N GLN A 592 -8.09 -16.06 35.76
CA GLN A 592 -8.94 -15.24 36.61
C GLN A 592 -9.80 -14.27 35.79
N ILE A 593 -11.08 -14.17 36.19
CA ILE A 593 -11.96 -13.06 35.83
C ILE A 593 -12.07 -12.18 37.06
N ALA A 594 -11.71 -10.90 36.90
CA ALA A 594 -11.70 -9.91 37.99
C ALA A 594 -12.62 -8.72 37.68
N ALA A 595 -12.96 -7.96 38.72
CA ALA A 595 -13.66 -6.69 38.60
C ALA A 595 -12.76 -5.54 39.09
N PRO A 596 -13.04 -4.28 38.70
CA PRO A 596 -12.45 -3.10 39.34
C PRO A 596 -12.68 -3.09 40.87
N ALA A 597 -11.81 -2.38 41.60
CA ALA A 597 -11.87 -2.31 43.04
C ALA A 597 -13.27 -1.91 43.57
N GLY A 598 -13.81 -2.68 44.48
CA GLY A 598 -15.12 -2.47 45.09
C GLY A 598 -16.31 -2.92 44.24
N LYS A 599 -16.07 -3.61 43.12
CA LYS A 599 -17.08 -4.17 42.23
C LYS A 599 -16.97 -5.70 42.16
N THR A 600 -17.98 -6.32 41.57
CA THR A 600 -18.03 -7.77 41.30
C THR A 600 -18.38 -8.02 39.83
N VAL A 601 -17.99 -9.17 39.30
CA VAL A 601 -18.43 -9.61 37.95
C VAL A 601 -19.45 -10.74 38.12
N LYS A 602 -20.54 -10.62 37.41
CA LYS A 602 -21.56 -11.66 37.28
C LYS A 602 -21.51 -12.21 35.83
N LEU A 603 -21.48 -13.55 35.71
CA LEU A 603 -21.62 -14.24 34.41
C LEU A 603 -23.05 -14.79 34.28
N THR A 604 -23.67 -14.54 33.14
CA THR A 604 -24.88 -15.26 32.72
C THR A 604 -24.58 -16.02 31.41
N VAL A 605 -25.10 -17.23 31.31
CA VAL A 605 -25.02 -18.11 30.16
C VAL A 605 -26.44 -18.39 29.67
N ASN A 606 -26.80 -17.97 28.46
CA ASN A 606 -28.16 -18.09 27.93
C ASN A 606 -29.25 -17.52 28.87
N GLY A 607 -28.94 -16.44 29.59
CA GLY A 607 -29.81 -15.76 30.52
C GLY A 607 -29.81 -16.32 31.95
N GLU A 608 -29.12 -17.45 32.24
CA GLU A 608 -29.02 -18.04 33.56
C GLU A 608 -27.69 -17.65 34.24
N GLU A 609 -27.78 -17.22 35.50
CA GLU A 609 -26.60 -16.90 36.30
C GLU A 609 -25.75 -18.14 36.54
N THR A 610 -24.46 -18.03 36.23
CA THR A 610 -23.51 -19.14 36.27
C THR A 610 -22.27 -18.74 37.06
N ALA A 611 -21.80 -19.63 37.94
CA ALA A 611 -20.57 -19.40 38.69
C ALA A 611 -19.34 -19.40 37.75
N ILE A 612 -18.46 -18.43 37.94
CA ILE A 612 -17.20 -18.34 37.18
C ILE A 612 -16.20 -19.33 37.78
N GLN A 613 -15.84 -20.37 37.05
CA GLN A 613 -14.90 -21.43 37.45
C GLN A 613 -14.05 -21.84 36.23
N PRO A 614 -12.88 -22.48 36.45
CA PRO A 614 -12.15 -23.10 35.33
C PRO A 614 -13.03 -24.05 34.53
N GLY A 615 -12.98 -23.98 33.21
CA GLY A 615 -13.83 -24.73 32.27
C GLY A 615 -14.17 -23.95 31.03
N SER A 616 -15.09 -24.49 30.24
CA SER A 616 -15.55 -23.87 28.99
C SER A 616 -17.05 -23.57 29.06
N TYR A 617 -17.39 -22.37 28.62
CA TYR A 617 -18.75 -21.86 28.53
C TYR A 617 -19.04 -21.51 27.06
N ALA A 618 -20.25 -21.79 26.60
CA ALA A 618 -20.64 -21.47 25.22
C ALA A 618 -22.13 -21.08 25.16
N GLY A 619 -22.47 -20.22 24.22
CA GLY A 619 -23.83 -19.70 24.02
C GLY A 619 -23.83 -18.17 24.07
N GLN A 620 -24.94 -17.58 24.50
CA GLN A 620 -25.00 -16.13 24.78
C GLN A 620 -24.45 -15.88 26.18
N LEU A 621 -23.20 -15.43 26.26
CA LEU A 621 -22.53 -15.12 27.53
C LEU A 621 -22.53 -13.60 27.72
N LEU A 622 -22.87 -13.19 28.96
CA LEU A 622 -22.76 -11.80 29.38
C LEU A 622 -22.01 -11.72 30.71
N LEU A 623 -20.89 -11.01 30.71
CA LEU A 623 -20.21 -10.62 31.96
C LEU A 623 -20.63 -9.17 32.28
N GLN A 624 -21.22 -8.97 33.46
CA GLN A 624 -21.67 -7.66 33.92
C GLN A 624 -20.91 -7.24 35.17
N VAL A 625 -20.51 -5.99 35.23
CA VAL A 625 -19.86 -5.37 36.39
C VAL A 625 -20.94 -4.71 37.27
N GLN A 626 -20.97 -5.11 38.54
CA GLN A 626 -21.94 -4.65 39.54
C GLN A 626 -21.27 -3.89 40.69
#